data_f64222a0e4b0e9d384ccd6a82de1ea92
#
_entry.id   f64222a0e4b0e9d384ccd6a82de1ea92
#
_cell.length_a   1.000
_cell.length_b   1.000
_cell.length_c   1.000
_cell.angle_alpha   90.00
_cell.angle_beta   90.00
_cell.angle_gamma   90.00
#
_symmetry.space_group_name_H-M   'P 1'
#
loop_
_entity.id
_entity.type
_entity.pdbx_description
1 polymer ?
#
loop_
_entity_poly.entity_id
_entity_poly.type
_entity_poly.pdbx_seq_one_letter_code
_entity_poly.pdbx_strand_id
1 'polypeptide(L)'
;MMFRQRELNMSPRPWIAAALIAVCATLLAACDQQKVADAVNAIKPDSMAFGGLQPGVSTVEDVRRQAGKPEMVWEDDDSAQRLEYPRGPNGLTTWMLDFDANGKLVAMTQALTAQNIAQVVPGMPQDEVRRLLGKPATVAKYALSHEEVWSWHWAEGGVTGDGMFNAHFSPDGLVIRTSRSDAPGHEQH
;
A
#
# COMPACT_ATOMS: atom_id res chain seq x y z
N MET A 1 -18.23 -49.55 52.20
CA MET A 1 -18.92 -48.87 51.11
C MET A 1 -17.85 -48.23 50.20
N MET A 2 -17.50 -48.90 49.08
CA MET A 2 -16.42 -48.57 48.21
C MET A 2 -16.98 -47.84 46.98
N PHE A 3 -16.73 -46.51 46.84
CA PHE A 3 -17.06 -45.76 45.65
C PHE A 3 -15.96 -45.93 44.63
N ARG A 4 -16.26 -46.61 43.52
CA ARG A 4 -15.41 -46.81 42.36
C ARG A 4 -15.53 -45.60 41.42
N GLN A 5 -14.52 -44.75 41.39
CA GLN A 5 -14.37 -43.66 40.43
C GLN A 5 -14.17 -44.27 39.01
N ARG A 6 -15.13 -44.02 38.11
CA ARG A 6 -14.96 -44.34 36.67
C ARG A 6 -14.24 -43.19 36.00
N GLU A 7 -13.00 -43.39 35.71
CA GLU A 7 -12.22 -42.52 34.80
C GLU A 7 -12.81 -42.62 33.39
N LEU A 8 -13.40 -41.50 32.91
CA LEU A 8 -13.82 -41.36 31.50
C LEU A 8 -12.59 -41.02 30.66
N ASN A 9 -11.92 -42.03 30.15
CA ASN A 9 -10.83 -41.88 29.18
C ASN A 9 -11.41 -41.53 27.82
N MET A 10 -11.59 -40.20 27.53
CA MET A 10 -11.98 -39.70 26.25
C MET A 10 -10.69 -39.47 25.40
N SER A 11 -10.25 -40.53 24.74
CA SER A 11 -9.20 -40.38 23.70
C SER A 11 -9.77 -39.55 22.54
N PRO A 12 -9.07 -38.47 22.08
CA PRO A 12 -9.54 -37.69 20.94
C PRO A 12 -9.57 -38.55 19.67
N ARG A 13 -10.72 -38.61 19.01
CA ARG A 13 -10.92 -39.40 17.80
C ARG A 13 -9.97 -38.89 16.70
N PRO A 14 -9.17 -39.74 16.06
CA PRO A 14 -8.11 -39.34 15.12
C PRO A 14 -8.59 -38.56 13.89
N TRP A 15 -9.88 -38.70 13.55
CA TRP A 15 -10.48 -37.96 12.43
C TRP A 15 -10.71 -36.47 12.72
N ILE A 16 -10.85 -36.05 13.99
CA ILE A 16 -10.98 -34.65 14.37
C ILE A 16 -9.62 -33.95 14.20
N ALA A 17 -8.52 -34.60 14.57
CA ALA A 17 -7.18 -34.09 14.38
C ALA A 17 -6.82 -33.95 12.89
N ALA A 18 -7.20 -34.94 12.06
CA ALA A 18 -6.97 -34.90 10.62
C ALA A 18 -7.77 -33.77 9.93
N ALA A 19 -9.00 -33.49 10.37
CA ALA A 19 -9.82 -32.41 9.83
C ALA A 19 -9.23 -31.02 10.16
N LEU A 20 -8.69 -30.81 11.37
CA LEU A 20 -8.05 -29.57 11.78
C LEU A 20 -6.75 -29.30 11.00
N ILE A 21 -5.94 -30.33 10.74
CA ILE A 21 -4.71 -30.20 9.95
C ILE A 21 -5.04 -29.84 8.49
N ALA A 22 -6.06 -30.44 7.90
CA ALA A 22 -6.48 -30.13 6.53
C ALA A 22 -6.98 -28.69 6.38
N VAL A 23 -7.71 -28.15 7.35
CA VAL A 23 -8.18 -26.74 7.35
C VAL A 23 -7.01 -25.78 7.50
N CYS A 24 -6.03 -26.06 8.36
CA CYS A 24 -4.85 -25.21 8.49
C CYS A 24 -3.99 -25.21 7.20
N ALA A 25 -3.84 -26.34 6.52
CA ALA A 25 -3.07 -26.41 5.26
C ALA A 25 -3.72 -25.61 4.13
N THR A 26 -5.05 -25.61 4.04
CA THR A 26 -5.78 -24.82 3.03
C THR A 26 -5.70 -23.30 3.29
N LEU A 27 -5.66 -22.87 4.55
CA LEU A 27 -5.52 -21.45 4.90
C LEU A 27 -4.11 -20.92 4.59
N LEU A 28 -3.06 -21.70 4.77
CA LEU A 28 -1.68 -21.32 4.44
C LEU A 28 -1.47 -21.21 2.92
N ALA A 29 -2.05 -22.11 2.13
CA ALA A 29 -1.97 -22.05 0.66
C ALA A 29 -2.71 -20.83 0.08
N ALA A 30 -3.82 -20.41 0.68
CA ALA A 30 -4.57 -19.24 0.25
C ALA A 30 -3.78 -17.93 0.47
N CYS A 31 -2.98 -17.81 1.53
CA CYS A 31 -2.17 -16.62 1.78
C CYS A 31 -1.05 -16.42 0.74
N ASP A 32 -0.46 -17.50 0.21
CA ASP A 32 0.58 -17.40 -0.81
C ASP A 32 0.00 -17.03 -2.19
N GLN A 33 -1.17 -17.55 -2.52
CA GLN A 33 -1.86 -17.20 -3.76
C GLN A 33 -2.27 -15.72 -3.80
N GLN A 34 -2.69 -15.16 -2.67
CA GLN A 34 -3.04 -13.74 -2.58
C GLN A 34 -1.83 -12.85 -2.81
N LYS A 35 -0.68 -13.15 -2.20
CA LYS A 35 0.57 -12.39 -2.40
C LYS A 35 1.03 -12.40 -3.86
N VAL A 36 0.93 -13.55 -4.53
CA VAL A 36 1.26 -13.67 -5.96
C VAL A 36 0.30 -12.85 -6.80
N ALA A 37 -1.00 -12.89 -6.52
CA ALA A 37 -1.98 -12.10 -7.23
C ALA A 37 -1.76 -10.58 -7.04
N ASP A 38 -1.44 -10.15 -5.82
CA ASP A 38 -1.15 -8.74 -5.52
C ASP A 38 0.13 -8.27 -6.24
N ALA A 39 1.19 -9.10 -6.26
CA ALA A 39 2.42 -8.81 -7.00
C ALA A 39 2.17 -8.71 -8.51
N VAL A 40 1.41 -9.64 -9.10
CA VAL A 40 1.03 -9.58 -10.53
C VAL A 40 0.19 -8.34 -10.81
N ASN A 41 -0.75 -7.99 -9.94
CA ASN A 41 -1.56 -6.78 -10.11
C ASN A 41 -0.71 -5.50 -10.06
N ALA A 42 0.32 -5.45 -9.21
CA ALA A 42 1.20 -4.29 -9.10
C ALA A 42 2.03 -4.00 -10.38
N ILE A 43 2.33 -5.01 -11.18
CA ILE A 43 3.12 -4.88 -12.43
C ILE A 43 2.28 -4.83 -13.70
N LYS A 44 0.94 -4.98 -13.62
CA LYS A 44 0.07 -4.81 -14.79
C LYS A 44 0.24 -3.39 -15.36
N PRO A 45 0.21 -3.20 -16.69
CA PRO A 45 0.13 -1.85 -17.26
C PRO A 45 -1.08 -1.08 -16.71
N ASP A 46 -0.95 0.22 -16.51
CA ASP A 46 -2.02 1.07 -15.98
C ASP A 46 -3.29 1.02 -16.83
N SER A 47 -3.14 0.89 -18.17
CA SER A 47 -4.27 0.69 -19.07
C SER A 47 -5.07 -0.60 -18.81
N MET A 48 -4.42 -1.63 -18.27
CA MET A 48 -5.09 -2.88 -17.86
C MET A 48 -5.65 -2.81 -16.45
N ALA A 49 -4.94 -2.09 -15.55
CA ALA A 49 -5.36 -1.96 -14.16
C ALA A 49 -6.51 -0.96 -13.98
N PHE A 50 -6.57 0.09 -14.80
CA PHE A 50 -7.53 1.19 -14.65
C PHE A 50 -8.29 1.50 -15.95
N GLY A 51 -7.99 0.80 -17.05
CA GLY A 51 -8.68 1.00 -18.31
C GLY A 51 -10.17 0.70 -18.21
N GLY A 52 -10.99 1.59 -18.76
CA GLY A 52 -12.45 1.45 -18.72
C GLY A 52 -13.13 1.93 -17.44
N LEU A 53 -12.38 2.32 -16.41
CA LEU A 53 -12.96 2.97 -15.22
C LEU A 53 -13.50 4.36 -15.59
N GLN A 54 -14.70 4.67 -15.10
CA GLN A 54 -15.38 5.92 -15.42
C GLN A 54 -15.93 6.58 -14.15
N PRO A 55 -15.60 7.87 -13.91
CA PRO A 55 -16.23 8.64 -12.84
C PRO A 55 -17.76 8.62 -12.92
N GLY A 56 -18.41 8.52 -11.76
CA GLY A 56 -19.86 8.40 -11.62
C GLY A 56 -20.44 7.02 -11.92
N VAL A 57 -19.66 6.11 -12.56
CA VAL A 57 -20.13 4.78 -12.98
C VAL A 57 -19.44 3.67 -12.19
N SER A 58 -18.11 3.63 -12.24
CA SER A 58 -17.31 2.55 -11.62
C SER A 58 -17.41 2.59 -10.10
N THR A 59 -17.37 1.40 -9.47
CA THR A 59 -17.46 1.23 -8.02
C THR A 59 -16.10 0.83 -7.42
N VAL A 60 -16.01 0.88 -6.08
CA VAL A 60 -14.86 0.34 -5.33
C VAL A 60 -14.61 -1.12 -5.68
N GLU A 61 -15.68 -1.92 -5.82
CA GLU A 61 -15.60 -3.34 -6.17
C GLU A 61 -15.07 -3.55 -7.60
N ASP A 62 -15.45 -2.70 -8.55
CA ASP A 62 -14.95 -2.76 -9.92
C ASP A 62 -13.45 -2.52 -9.94
N VAL A 63 -12.98 -1.50 -9.22
CA VAL A 63 -11.55 -1.20 -9.10
C VAL A 63 -10.80 -2.33 -8.42
N ARG A 64 -11.27 -2.84 -7.29
CA ARG A 64 -10.63 -3.98 -6.60
C ARG A 64 -10.57 -5.24 -7.45
N ARG A 65 -11.59 -5.52 -8.23
CA ARG A 65 -11.62 -6.66 -9.16
C ARG A 65 -10.58 -6.52 -10.25
N GLN A 66 -10.37 -5.30 -10.76
CA GLN A 66 -9.49 -5.03 -11.90
C GLN A 66 -8.04 -4.77 -11.48
N ALA A 67 -7.81 -3.92 -10.47
CA ALA A 67 -6.50 -3.48 -10.00
C ALA A 67 -5.99 -4.26 -8.78
N GLY A 68 -6.85 -5.07 -8.13
CA GLY A 68 -6.50 -5.83 -6.94
C GLY A 68 -6.71 -5.02 -5.65
N LYS A 69 -6.04 -5.46 -4.58
CA LYS A 69 -6.10 -4.82 -3.27
C LYS A 69 -5.34 -3.50 -3.29
N PRO A 70 -5.91 -2.39 -2.78
CA PRO A 70 -5.17 -1.15 -2.60
C PRO A 70 -4.10 -1.29 -1.51
N GLU A 71 -3.04 -0.50 -1.59
CA GLU A 71 -2.01 -0.39 -0.55
C GLU A 71 -2.57 0.27 0.72
N MET A 72 -3.41 1.30 0.55
CA MET A 72 -4.04 2.04 1.62
C MET A 72 -5.46 2.44 1.23
N VAL A 73 -6.33 2.50 2.23
CA VAL A 73 -7.68 3.07 2.13
C VAL A 73 -7.80 4.14 3.21
N TRP A 74 -8.13 5.35 2.82
CA TRP A 74 -8.55 6.41 3.73
C TRP A 74 -10.06 6.54 3.65
N GLU A 75 -10.69 6.70 4.79
CA GLU A 75 -12.12 6.99 4.91
C GLU A 75 -12.27 8.35 5.57
N ASP A 76 -13.08 9.20 4.98
CA ASP A 76 -13.44 10.50 5.52
C ASP A 76 -14.74 10.39 6.35
N ASP A 77 -15.03 11.41 7.16
CA ASP A 77 -16.17 11.40 8.10
C ASP A 77 -17.53 11.22 7.40
N ASP A 78 -17.65 11.60 6.13
CA ASP A 78 -18.82 11.45 5.27
C ASP A 78 -18.88 10.11 4.53
N SER A 79 -18.02 9.15 4.89
CA SER A 79 -17.89 7.83 4.25
C SER A 79 -17.37 7.88 2.80
N ALA A 80 -16.82 9.00 2.35
CA ALA A 80 -16.02 9.04 1.14
C ALA A 80 -14.72 8.28 1.34
N GLN A 81 -14.22 7.64 0.28
CA GLN A 81 -13.01 6.82 0.37
C GLN A 81 -11.97 7.27 -0.66
N ARG A 82 -10.70 7.20 -0.27
CA ARG A 82 -9.56 7.29 -1.19
C ARG A 82 -8.78 5.99 -1.15
N LEU A 83 -8.58 5.38 -2.31
CA LEU A 83 -7.80 4.16 -2.48
C LEU A 83 -6.47 4.47 -3.16
N GLU A 84 -5.39 3.93 -2.61
CA GLU A 84 -4.04 4.11 -3.12
C GLU A 84 -3.54 2.85 -3.84
N TYR A 85 -2.98 3.06 -5.03
CA TYR A 85 -2.38 2.03 -5.87
C TYR A 85 -0.99 2.46 -6.36
N PRO A 86 0.11 2.12 -5.63
CA PRO A 86 1.47 2.23 -6.16
C PRO A 86 1.64 1.28 -7.34
N ARG A 87 2.31 1.72 -8.40
CA ARG A 87 2.43 0.98 -9.66
C ARG A 87 3.87 0.89 -10.15
N GLY A 88 4.14 -0.19 -10.88
CA GLY A 88 5.46 -0.46 -11.43
C GLY A 88 6.49 -0.91 -10.38
N PRO A 89 7.70 -1.28 -10.82
CA PRO A 89 8.77 -1.58 -9.89
C PRO A 89 9.05 -0.32 -9.06
N ASN A 90 9.16 -0.51 -7.74
CA ASN A 90 9.51 0.56 -6.80
C ASN A 90 8.53 1.75 -6.73
N GLY A 91 7.27 1.61 -7.20
CA GLY A 91 6.28 2.68 -7.09
C GLY A 91 6.61 3.92 -7.93
N LEU A 92 7.01 3.74 -9.18
CA LEU A 92 7.29 4.85 -10.12
C LEU A 92 6.08 5.75 -10.35
N THR A 93 4.88 5.22 -10.23
CA THR A 93 3.62 5.97 -10.24
C THR A 93 2.77 5.55 -9.06
N THR A 94 1.95 6.46 -8.55
CA THR A 94 0.97 6.16 -7.53
C THR A 94 -0.37 6.76 -7.92
N TRP A 95 -1.36 5.90 -8.14
CA TRP A 95 -2.70 6.33 -8.45
C TRP A 95 -3.54 6.47 -7.19
N MET A 96 -4.17 7.61 -7.04
CA MET A 96 -5.18 7.88 -6.02
C MET A 96 -6.55 7.87 -6.68
N LEU A 97 -7.44 7.02 -6.18
CA LEU A 97 -8.80 6.88 -6.66
C LEU A 97 -9.76 7.35 -5.55
N ASP A 98 -10.47 8.43 -5.82
CA ASP A 98 -11.44 9.02 -4.89
C ASP A 98 -12.84 8.50 -5.19
N PHE A 99 -13.57 8.11 -4.14
CA PHE A 99 -14.93 7.60 -4.21
C PHE A 99 -15.84 8.43 -3.29
N ASP A 100 -17.07 8.62 -3.74
CA ASP A 100 -18.10 9.25 -2.91
C ASP A 100 -18.65 8.29 -1.83
N ALA A 101 -19.52 8.80 -0.96
CA ALA A 101 -20.16 8.03 0.11
C ALA A 101 -20.99 6.82 -0.40
N ASN A 102 -21.37 6.79 -1.68
CA ASN A 102 -22.07 5.67 -2.31
C ASN A 102 -21.09 4.66 -2.93
N GLY A 103 -19.77 4.83 -2.75
CA GLY A 103 -18.73 3.98 -3.34
C GLY A 103 -18.59 4.14 -4.84
N LYS A 104 -18.99 5.28 -5.44
CA LYS A 104 -18.80 5.59 -6.85
C LYS A 104 -17.51 6.37 -7.05
N LEU A 105 -16.74 5.99 -8.07
CA LEU A 105 -15.52 6.67 -8.47
C LEU A 105 -15.82 8.13 -8.81
N VAL A 106 -15.11 9.06 -8.19
CA VAL A 106 -15.20 10.52 -8.43
C VAL A 106 -14.05 10.98 -9.30
N ALA A 107 -12.83 10.57 -8.94
CA ALA A 107 -11.61 10.99 -9.62
C ALA A 107 -10.55 9.90 -9.56
N MET A 108 -9.63 9.96 -10.52
CA MET A 108 -8.41 9.15 -10.55
C MET A 108 -7.25 10.08 -10.88
N THR A 109 -6.30 10.21 -9.96
CA THR A 109 -5.18 11.16 -10.08
C THR A 109 -3.85 10.48 -9.83
N GLN A 110 -2.81 10.89 -10.56
CA GLN A 110 -1.44 10.48 -10.31
C GLN A 110 -0.84 11.35 -9.21
N ALA A 111 -0.36 10.71 -8.12
CA ALA A 111 0.14 11.41 -6.94
C ALA A 111 1.55 11.99 -7.13
N LEU A 112 2.45 11.25 -7.79
CA LEU A 112 3.86 11.63 -7.95
C LEU A 112 4.05 12.60 -9.12
N THR A 113 3.51 13.81 -8.98
CA THR A 113 3.64 14.89 -9.95
C THR A 113 4.52 16.03 -9.40
N ALA A 114 5.14 16.80 -10.27
CA ALA A 114 5.91 17.98 -9.87
C ALA A 114 5.07 18.97 -9.04
N GLN A 115 3.78 19.10 -9.38
CA GLN A 115 2.84 19.95 -8.65
C GLN A 115 2.61 19.46 -7.20
N ASN A 116 2.39 18.17 -6.99
CA ASN A 116 2.18 17.63 -5.66
C ASN A 116 3.47 17.63 -4.84
N ILE A 117 4.61 17.30 -5.47
CA ILE A 117 5.93 17.36 -4.83
C ILE A 117 6.23 18.77 -4.34
N ALA A 118 5.89 19.80 -5.11
CA ALA A 118 6.11 21.20 -4.73
C ALA A 118 5.22 21.66 -3.54
N GLN A 119 4.17 20.93 -3.20
CA GLN A 119 3.33 21.21 -2.04
C GLN A 119 3.95 20.71 -0.72
N VAL A 120 4.93 19.80 -0.78
CA VAL A 120 5.60 19.30 0.43
C VAL A 120 6.55 20.38 0.97
N VAL A 121 6.15 21.00 2.07
CA VAL A 121 6.85 22.12 2.67
C VAL A 121 7.20 21.84 4.15
N PRO A 122 8.22 22.52 4.71
CA PRO A 122 8.52 22.40 6.14
C PRO A 122 7.30 22.67 7.02
N GLY A 123 7.13 21.85 8.05
CA GLY A 123 5.98 21.88 8.97
C GLY A 123 4.81 20.95 8.55
N MET A 124 4.80 20.41 7.34
CA MET A 124 3.76 19.46 6.90
C MET A 124 3.89 18.14 7.68
N PRO A 125 2.80 17.58 8.24
CA PRO A 125 2.81 16.28 8.94
C PRO A 125 3.05 15.11 7.99
N GLN A 126 3.64 14.02 8.51
CA GLN A 126 3.89 12.78 7.75
C GLN A 126 2.63 12.19 7.09
N ASP A 127 1.51 12.21 7.80
CA ASP A 127 0.24 11.68 7.28
C ASP A 127 -0.30 12.51 6.13
N GLU A 128 -0.11 13.82 6.14
CA GLU A 128 -0.47 14.72 5.03
C GLU A 128 0.42 14.46 3.81
N VAL A 129 1.74 14.33 4.01
CA VAL A 129 2.66 13.93 2.92
C VAL A 129 2.27 12.56 2.35
N ARG A 130 1.90 11.60 3.22
CA ARG A 130 1.47 10.27 2.82
C ARG A 130 0.17 10.29 2.01
N ARG A 131 -0.79 11.13 2.39
CA ARG A 131 -2.04 11.34 1.63
C ARG A 131 -1.81 12.00 0.29
N LEU A 132 -0.80 12.89 0.20
CA LEU A 132 -0.48 13.64 -1.01
C LEU A 132 0.32 12.82 -2.03
N LEU A 133 1.39 12.13 -1.58
CA LEU A 133 2.33 11.44 -2.47
C LEU A 133 2.18 9.92 -2.51
N GLY A 134 1.45 9.35 -1.54
CA GLY A 134 1.33 7.91 -1.38
C GLY A 134 2.53 7.29 -0.68
N LYS A 135 2.63 5.95 -0.75
CA LYS A 135 3.67 5.15 -0.11
C LYS A 135 5.05 5.52 -0.62
N PRO A 136 6.00 5.85 0.26
CA PRO A 136 7.38 6.04 -0.15
C PRO A 136 7.99 4.71 -0.64
N ALA A 137 8.89 4.79 -1.62
CA ALA A 137 9.65 3.64 -2.09
C ALA A 137 10.63 3.15 -1.02
N THR A 138 11.22 4.07 -0.25
CA THR A 138 12.10 3.74 0.88
C THR A 138 11.84 4.65 2.07
N VAL A 139 12.10 4.10 3.27
CA VAL A 139 12.10 4.82 4.54
C VAL A 139 13.42 4.53 5.25
N ALA A 140 14.19 5.56 5.56
CA ALA A 140 15.46 5.46 6.27
C ALA A 140 15.42 6.27 7.57
N LYS A 141 15.98 5.72 8.65
CA LYS A 141 16.12 6.42 9.95
C LYS A 141 17.58 6.69 10.22
N TYR A 142 17.90 7.95 10.47
CA TYR A 142 19.26 8.42 10.75
C TYR A 142 19.41 8.74 12.25
N ALA A 143 20.05 7.82 12.99
CA ALA A 143 20.15 7.91 14.44
C ALA A 143 20.93 9.15 14.93
N LEU A 144 21.94 9.61 14.19
CA LEU A 144 22.75 10.77 14.57
C LEU A 144 22.04 12.11 14.39
N SER A 145 21.27 12.26 13.32
CA SER A 145 20.48 13.48 13.06
C SER A 145 19.06 13.41 13.62
N HIS A 146 18.65 12.24 14.13
CA HIS A 146 17.28 11.97 14.56
C HIS A 146 16.24 12.24 13.48
N GLU A 147 16.64 12.10 12.21
CA GLU A 147 15.76 12.27 11.06
C GLU A 147 15.20 10.94 10.58
N GLU A 148 13.94 10.95 10.15
CA GLU A 148 13.36 9.91 9.30
C GLU A 148 13.21 10.48 7.89
N VAL A 149 13.73 9.77 6.87
CA VAL A 149 13.70 10.21 5.48
C VAL A 149 12.82 9.26 4.67
N TRP A 150 11.79 9.82 4.05
CA TRP A 150 10.94 9.15 3.10
C TRP A 150 11.32 9.54 1.69
N SER A 151 11.50 8.56 0.81
CA SER A 151 11.96 8.79 -0.56
C SER A 151 11.00 8.18 -1.57
N TRP A 152 10.67 8.92 -2.61
CA TRP A 152 9.85 8.49 -3.75
C TRP A 152 10.68 8.56 -5.01
N HIS A 153 10.49 7.59 -5.91
CA HIS A 153 11.01 7.72 -7.26
C HIS A 153 10.33 8.89 -7.96
N TRP A 154 11.11 9.73 -8.59
CA TRP A 154 10.60 10.87 -9.33
C TRP A 154 11.39 11.12 -10.60
N ALA A 155 10.67 11.27 -11.71
CA ALA A 155 11.24 11.61 -13.00
C ALA A 155 10.90 13.04 -13.36
N GLU A 156 11.90 13.90 -13.47
CA GLU A 156 11.73 15.23 -14.04
C GLU A 156 11.50 15.07 -15.56
N GLY A 157 10.30 15.41 -16.02
CA GLY A 157 9.94 15.28 -17.44
C GLY A 157 9.33 13.92 -17.85
N GLY A 158 9.07 13.00 -16.93
CA GLY A 158 8.12 11.89 -17.13
C GLY A 158 8.64 10.64 -17.83
N VAL A 159 9.93 10.42 -18.03
CA VAL A 159 10.42 9.29 -18.86
C VAL A 159 11.36 8.32 -18.15
N THR A 160 12.17 8.73 -17.20
CA THR A 160 13.07 7.81 -16.47
C THR A 160 13.10 8.16 -14.99
N GLY A 161 12.77 7.18 -14.12
CA GLY A 161 12.76 7.34 -12.67
C GLY A 161 14.16 7.34 -12.03
N ASP A 162 15.10 8.08 -12.60
CA ASP A 162 16.49 8.10 -12.16
C ASP A 162 16.74 9.03 -10.98
N GLY A 163 15.73 9.79 -10.55
CA GLY A 163 15.79 10.68 -9.41
C GLY A 163 14.93 10.19 -8.22
N MET A 164 15.31 10.67 -7.04
CA MET A 164 14.53 10.51 -5.82
C MET A 164 14.16 11.88 -5.27
N PHE A 165 12.89 12.04 -4.93
CA PHE A 165 12.42 13.09 -4.04
C PHE A 165 12.45 12.59 -2.62
N ASN A 166 13.06 13.36 -1.69
CA ASN A 166 13.22 12.99 -0.30
C ASN A 166 12.54 14.03 0.60
N ALA A 167 11.65 13.60 1.47
CA ALA A 167 11.12 14.39 2.58
C ALA A 167 11.80 13.95 3.87
N HIS A 168 12.39 14.89 4.58
CA HIS A 168 13.09 14.67 5.86
C HIS A 168 12.17 15.10 6.99
N PHE A 169 11.96 14.21 7.95
CA PHE A 169 11.06 14.44 9.08
C PHE A 169 11.82 14.51 10.39
N SER A 170 11.35 15.41 11.26
CA SER A 170 11.75 15.47 12.66
C SER A 170 11.22 14.25 13.45
N PRO A 171 11.69 14.02 14.70
CA PRO A 171 11.11 13.00 15.59
C PRO A 171 9.61 13.17 15.84
N ASP A 172 9.09 14.40 15.72
CA ASP A 172 7.66 14.72 15.88
C ASP A 172 6.85 14.46 14.61
N GLY A 173 7.47 13.92 13.55
CA GLY A 173 6.81 13.59 12.31
C GLY A 173 6.46 14.78 11.41
N LEU A 174 7.18 15.90 11.55
CA LEU A 174 7.00 17.09 10.71
C LEU A 174 8.12 17.20 9.68
N VAL A 175 7.79 17.59 8.45
CA VAL A 175 8.80 17.89 7.42
C VAL A 175 9.69 19.01 7.91
N ILE A 176 11.01 18.79 7.94
CA ILE A 176 12.02 19.81 8.25
C ILE A 176 12.68 20.37 6.99
N ARG A 177 12.81 19.56 5.95
CA ARG A 177 13.35 19.93 4.64
C ARG A 177 13.00 18.88 3.60
N THR A 178 13.16 19.25 2.36
CA THR A 178 13.12 18.33 1.21
C THR A 178 14.45 18.35 0.46
N SER A 179 14.77 17.25 -0.24
CA SER A 179 15.96 17.17 -1.08
C SER A 179 15.70 16.29 -2.30
N ARG A 180 16.61 16.35 -3.27
CA ARG A 180 16.63 15.46 -4.42
C ARG A 180 17.96 14.71 -4.44
N SER A 181 17.94 13.47 -4.90
CA SER A 181 19.13 12.64 -5.07
C SER A 181 18.94 11.73 -6.27
N ASP A 182 20.02 11.15 -6.76
CA ASP A 182 19.96 10.08 -7.75
C ASP A 182 19.36 8.80 -7.13
N ALA A 183 18.71 7.98 -7.95
CA ALA A 183 18.23 6.68 -7.52
C ALA A 183 19.43 5.76 -7.22
N PRO A 184 19.35 4.91 -6.16
CA PRO A 184 20.41 3.96 -5.87
C PRO A 184 20.70 3.04 -7.06
N GLY A 185 21.97 2.94 -7.49
CA GLY A 185 22.42 2.06 -8.58
C GLY A 185 22.86 2.74 -9.86
N HIS A 186 22.74 4.05 -9.99
CA HIS A 186 23.37 4.84 -11.08
C HIS A 186 24.73 5.36 -10.63
N GLU A 187 25.69 4.46 -10.37
CA GLU A 187 27.10 4.87 -10.38
C GLU A 187 27.50 5.09 -11.84
N GLN A 188 27.81 6.34 -12.15
CA GLN A 188 28.33 6.71 -13.47
C GLN A 188 29.70 6.03 -13.65
N HIS A 189 29.77 5.15 -14.62
CA HIS A 189 31.03 4.60 -15.16
C HIS A 189 31.61 5.56 -16.18
#